data_82540c7367577470c04be7bb1df1a802
#
_entry.id   82540c7367577470c04be7bb1df1a802
#
_cell.length_a   1.000
_cell.length_b   1.000
_cell.length_c   1.000
_cell.angle_alpha   90.00
_cell.angle_beta   90.00
_cell.angle_gamma   90.00
#
_symmetry.space_group_name_H-M   'P 1'
#
loop_
_entity.id
_entity.type
_entity.pdbx_description
1 polymer ?
#
loop_
_entity_poly.entity_id
_entity_poly.type
_entity_poly.pdbx_seq_one_letter_code
_entity_poly.pdbx_strand_id
1 'polypeptide(L)' 'MNEDTFNISIRKFPKMVGVSSQREIEHAVEKARSSGAIRGNEKFPASVTLDVPGLKLSVKFEGKIELE' A
#
# COMPACT_ATOMS: atom_id res chain seq x y z
N MET A 1 4.09 -18.01 23.47
CA MET A 1 3.81 -16.79 22.67
C MET A 1 3.32 -15.70 23.61
N ASN A 2 3.78 -14.48 23.38
CA ASN A 2 3.27 -13.33 24.13
C ASN A 2 2.16 -12.67 23.28
N GLU A 3 0.93 -12.78 23.73
CA GLU A 3 -0.22 -12.28 22.96
C GLU A 3 -0.26 -10.76 22.85
N ASP A 4 0.19 -10.05 23.89
CA ASP A 4 0.25 -8.58 23.82
C ASP A 4 1.24 -8.12 22.77
N THR A 5 2.42 -8.71 22.72
CA THR A 5 3.43 -8.41 21.72
C THR A 5 2.91 -8.74 20.32
N PHE A 6 2.24 -9.86 20.16
CA PHE A 6 1.66 -10.26 18.89
C PHE A 6 0.59 -9.27 18.43
N ASN A 7 -0.33 -8.90 19.32
CA ASN A 7 -1.40 -7.96 18.99
C ASN A 7 -0.85 -6.58 18.58
N ILE A 8 0.20 -6.12 19.25
CA ILE A 8 0.86 -4.86 18.89
C ILE A 8 1.48 -4.98 17.50
N SER A 9 2.16 -6.09 17.23
CA SER A 9 2.83 -6.30 15.94
C SER A 9 1.86 -6.33 14.76
N ILE A 10 0.71 -7.01 14.91
CA ILE A 10 -0.27 -7.13 13.82
C ILE A 10 -1.06 -5.84 13.58
N ARG A 11 -0.98 -4.88 14.50
CA ARG A 11 -1.54 -3.54 14.29
C ARG A 11 -0.49 -2.60 13.72
N LYS A 12 0.72 -2.67 14.24
CA LYS A 12 1.80 -1.76 13.89
C LYS A 12 2.27 -1.94 12.46
N PHE A 13 2.52 -3.18 12.05
CA PHE A 13 3.05 -3.45 10.71
C PHE A 13 2.07 -3.05 9.60
N PRO A 14 0.80 -3.50 9.61
CA PRO A 14 -0.14 -3.09 8.56
C PRO A 14 -0.40 -1.58 8.54
N LYS A 15 -0.41 -0.94 9.71
CA LYS A 15 -0.58 0.52 9.78
C LYS A 15 0.60 1.23 9.12
N MET A 16 1.82 0.77 9.38
CA MET A 16 3.01 1.31 8.75
C MET A 16 2.95 1.16 7.23
N VAL A 17 2.58 -0.02 6.76
CA VAL A 17 2.44 -0.29 5.32
C VAL A 17 1.37 0.62 4.70
N GLY A 18 0.23 0.77 5.38
CA GLY A 18 -0.85 1.63 4.88
C GLY A 18 -0.45 3.09 4.78
N VAL A 19 0.16 3.63 5.83
CA VAL A 19 0.61 5.03 5.84
C VAL A 19 1.70 5.27 4.80
N SER A 20 2.68 4.36 4.72
CA SER A 20 3.78 4.49 3.76
C SER A 20 3.30 4.33 2.33
N SER A 21 2.37 3.39 2.09
CA SER A 21 1.78 3.19 0.75
C SER A 21 1.04 4.42 0.28
N GLN A 22 0.25 5.04 1.16
CA GLN A 22 -0.47 6.26 0.82
C GLN A 22 0.49 7.36 0.39
N ARG A 23 1.57 7.54 1.14
CA ARG A 23 2.58 8.56 0.87
C ARG A 23 3.28 8.32 -0.46
N GLU A 24 3.64 7.06 -0.75
CA GLU A 24 4.27 6.70 -2.02
C GLU A 24 3.36 6.96 -3.21
N ILE A 25 2.06 6.65 -3.07
CA ILE A 25 1.08 6.90 -4.13
C ILE A 25 0.91 8.40 -4.36
N GLU A 26 0.80 9.18 -3.30
CA GLU A 26 0.66 10.64 -3.40
C GLU A 26 1.84 11.26 -4.16
N HIS A 27 3.07 10.85 -3.81
CA HIS A 27 4.27 11.35 -4.49
C HIS A 27 4.32 10.95 -5.95
N ALA A 28 3.95 9.69 -6.26
CA ALA A 28 3.97 9.20 -7.63
C ALA A 28 2.97 9.93 -8.51
N VAL A 29 1.76 10.16 -7.99
CA VAL A 29 0.71 10.89 -8.72
C VAL A 29 1.14 12.33 -8.95
N GLU A 30 1.66 13.00 -7.93
CA GLU A 30 2.09 14.39 -8.06
C GLU A 30 3.22 14.54 -9.07
N LYS A 31 4.19 13.64 -9.04
CA LYS A 31 5.29 13.63 -10.00
C LYS A 31 4.78 13.44 -11.42
N ALA A 32 3.85 12.52 -11.62
CA ALA A 32 3.27 12.26 -12.93
C ALA A 32 2.44 13.45 -13.44
N ARG A 33 1.72 14.13 -12.58
CA ARG A 33 0.96 15.33 -12.95
C ARG A 33 1.91 16.47 -13.34
N SER A 34 2.94 16.69 -12.54
CA SER A 34 3.91 17.77 -12.79
C SER A 34 4.65 17.58 -14.09
N SER A 35 4.94 16.34 -14.48
CA SER A 35 5.62 16.02 -15.74
C SER A 35 4.70 15.96 -16.94
N GLY A 36 3.38 16.07 -16.74
CA GLY A 36 2.40 15.95 -17.79
C GLY A 36 2.13 14.53 -18.26
N ALA A 37 2.62 13.52 -17.52
CA ALA A 37 2.43 12.12 -17.88
C ALA A 37 0.99 11.65 -17.70
N ILE A 38 0.22 12.31 -16.82
CA ILE A 38 -1.19 11.99 -16.57
C ILE A 38 -2.03 13.26 -16.60
N ARG A 39 -3.34 13.10 -16.83
CA ARG A 39 -4.28 14.21 -16.95
C ARG A 39 -4.99 14.54 -15.63
N GLY A 40 -5.17 13.56 -14.75
CA GLY A 40 -5.87 13.73 -13.49
C GLY A 40 -7.24 13.07 -13.44
N ASN A 41 -7.62 12.32 -14.47
CA ASN A 41 -8.89 11.61 -14.53
C ASN A 41 -8.72 10.09 -14.68
N GLU A 42 -7.50 9.62 -14.53
CA GLU A 42 -7.19 8.21 -14.72
C GLU A 42 -7.63 7.35 -13.54
N LYS A 43 -7.73 6.06 -13.82
CA LYS A 43 -7.94 5.02 -12.82
C LYS A 43 -6.86 3.98 -13.03
N PHE A 44 -6.08 3.73 -11.98
CA PHE A 44 -4.95 2.80 -12.06
C PHE A 44 -5.24 1.54 -11.26
N PRO A 45 -4.98 0.36 -11.82
CA PRO A 45 -4.97 -0.84 -10.99
C PRO A 45 -3.81 -0.76 -10.01
N ALA A 46 -4.02 -1.23 -8.82
CA ALA A 46 -3.00 -1.24 -7.78
C ALA A 46 -3.00 -2.57 -7.05
N SER A 47 -1.85 -2.98 -6.57
CA SER A 47 -1.73 -4.20 -5.80
C SER A 47 -0.64 -4.09 -4.75
N VAL A 48 -0.82 -4.85 -3.66
CA VAL A 48 0.17 -5.03 -2.61
C VAL A 48 0.25 -6.51 -2.31
N THR A 49 1.45 -7.04 -2.17
CA THR A 49 1.65 -8.41 -1.75
C THR A 49 2.13 -8.45 -0.30
N LEU A 50 1.37 -9.12 0.55
CA LEU A 50 1.78 -9.39 1.92
C LEU A 50 2.55 -10.70 1.94
N ASP A 51 3.81 -10.64 2.37
CA ASP A 51 4.68 -11.81 2.38
C ASP A 51 5.26 -11.99 3.77
N VAL A 52 4.97 -13.13 4.39
CA VAL A 52 5.54 -13.53 5.68
C VAL A 52 6.14 -14.94 5.48
N PRO A 53 7.38 -15.01 5.00
CA PRO A 53 8.00 -16.31 4.62
C PRO A 53 8.05 -17.32 5.77
N GLY A 54 8.29 -16.85 6.99
CA GLY A 54 8.31 -17.72 8.17
C GLY A 54 7.00 -18.43 8.44
N LEU A 55 5.89 -17.93 7.90
CA LEU A 55 4.57 -18.54 8.02
C LEU A 55 4.09 -19.13 6.70
N LYS A 56 4.93 -19.13 5.68
CA LYS A 56 4.56 -19.57 4.32
C LYS A 56 3.33 -18.82 3.80
N LEU A 57 3.22 -17.55 4.19
CA LEU A 57 2.11 -16.70 3.81
C LEU A 57 2.53 -15.77 2.68
N SER A 58 1.75 -15.77 1.61
CA SER A 58 1.93 -14.80 0.52
C SER A 58 0.55 -14.53 -0.07
N VAL A 59 0.06 -13.29 0.11
CA VAL A 59 -1.28 -12.90 -0.32
C VAL A 59 -1.21 -11.59 -1.06
N LYS A 60 -1.85 -11.54 -2.23
CA LYS A 60 -1.93 -10.33 -3.04
C LYS A 60 -3.27 -9.64 -2.81
N PHE A 61 -3.23 -8.36 -2.51
CA PHE A 61 -4.41 -7.51 -2.40
C PHE A 61 -4.48 -6.61 -3.61
N GLU A 62 -5.61 -6.56 -4.27
CA GLU A 62 -5.81 -5.77 -5.49
C GLU A 62 -6.89 -4.73 -5.29
N GLY A 63 -6.70 -3.58 -5.92
CA GLY A 63 -7.64 -2.48 -5.85
C GLY A 63 -7.39 -1.50 -6.96
N LYS A 64 -7.90 -0.29 -6.79
CA LYS A 64 -7.76 0.78 -7.78
C LYS A 64 -7.43 2.09 -7.09
N ILE A 65 -6.63 2.89 -7.76
CA ILE A 65 -6.42 4.29 -7.39
C ILE A 65 -7.16 5.13 -8.41
N GLU A 66 -8.18 5.83 -7.96
CA GLU A 66 -9.00 6.67 -8.83
C GLU A 66 -8.68 8.14 -8.55
N LEU A 67 -8.40 8.89 -9.60
CA LEU A 67 -8.05 10.30 -9.48
C LEU A 67 -9.28 11.20 -9.63
N GLU A 68 -10.37 10.64 -10.14
CA GLU A 68 -11.60 11.41 -10.34
C GLU A 68 -12.85 10.58 -10.14
#